data_e018d444151353454e23834f35581100
#
_entry.id   e018d444151353454e23834f35581100
#
_cell.length_a   1.000
_cell.length_b   1.000
_cell.length_c   1.000
_cell.angle_alpha   90.00
_cell.angle_beta   90.00
_cell.angle_gamma   90.00
#
_symmetry.space_group_name_H-M   'P 1'
#
loop_
_entity.id
_entity.type
_entity.pdbx_description
1 polymer ?
#
loop_
_entity_poly.entity_id
_entity_poly.type
_entity_poly.pdbx_seq_one_letter_code
_entity_poly.pdbx_strand_id
1 'polypeptide(L)'
;MKKLNLNCIIKVKLTDYGKDIFYHQYDELNKHIARNGGVIIKPRFPDVDSDGYSKFQLWDFMHVYGEYMRLAAPNVIEPLNIYINDEDLDDE
;
A
#
# COMPACT_ATOMS: atom_id res chain seq x y z
N MET A 1 -22.38 -13.11 -9.65
CA MET A 1 -21.59 -12.19 -8.81
C MET A 1 -20.10 -12.31 -9.11
N LYS A 2 -19.38 -11.24 -8.98
CA LYS A 2 -17.93 -11.25 -9.13
C LYS A 2 -17.25 -11.46 -7.76
N LYS A 3 -16.18 -12.22 -7.77
CA LYS A 3 -15.40 -12.52 -6.57
C LYS A 3 -14.07 -11.77 -6.63
N LEU A 4 -13.69 -11.12 -5.53
CA LEU A 4 -12.44 -10.37 -5.44
C LEU A 4 -11.30 -11.29 -5.02
N ASN A 5 -10.23 -11.32 -5.83
CA ASN A 5 -9.01 -12.06 -5.51
C ASN A 5 -8.03 -11.14 -4.78
N LEU A 6 -7.49 -11.60 -3.64
CA LEU A 6 -6.53 -10.81 -2.86
C LEU A 6 -5.23 -10.51 -3.60
N ASN A 7 -4.93 -11.26 -4.67
CA ASN A 7 -3.75 -11.00 -5.50
C ASN A 7 -4.02 -9.99 -6.62
N CYS A 8 -5.24 -9.48 -6.75
CA CYS A 8 -5.56 -8.52 -7.81
C CYS A 8 -4.76 -7.23 -7.65
N ILE A 9 -4.50 -6.56 -8.77
CA ILE A 9 -3.83 -5.26 -8.77
C ILE A 9 -4.87 -4.17 -8.60
N ILE A 10 -4.64 -3.30 -7.64
CA ILE A 10 -5.49 -2.13 -7.39
C ILE A 10 -4.70 -0.85 -7.67
N LYS A 11 -5.43 0.22 -7.96
CA LYS A 11 -4.87 1.57 -8.11
C LYS A 11 -5.47 2.47 -7.05
N VAL A 12 -4.62 3.22 -6.37
CA VAL A 12 -5.05 4.19 -5.35
C VAL A 12 -4.23 5.47 -5.51
N LYS A 13 -4.81 6.58 -5.10
CA LYS A 13 -4.11 7.85 -5.07
C LYS A 13 -3.73 8.14 -3.62
N LEU A 14 -2.44 7.99 -3.31
CA LEU A 14 -1.94 8.15 -1.96
C LEU A 14 -1.88 9.62 -1.57
N THR A 15 -2.25 9.93 -0.32
CA THR A 15 -1.97 11.22 0.30
C THR A 15 -0.51 11.28 0.71
N ASP A 16 -0.03 12.47 1.11
CA ASP A 16 1.34 12.60 1.65
C ASP A 16 1.52 11.72 2.88
N TYR A 17 0.50 11.60 3.71
CA TYR A 17 0.51 10.69 4.86
C TYR A 17 0.67 9.23 4.43
N GLY A 18 -0.07 8.80 3.39
CA GLY A 18 0.06 7.45 2.84
C GLY A 18 1.45 7.18 2.27
N LYS A 19 2.04 8.15 1.59
CA LYS A 19 3.40 8.04 1.06
C LYS A 19 4.44 7.92 2.18
N ASP A 20 4.28 8.68 3.27
CA ASP A 20 5.17 8.61 4.41
C ASP A 20 5.11 7.24 5.10
N ILE A 21 3.92 6.67 5.25
CA ILE A 21 3.76 5.32 5.80
C ILE A 21 4.54 4.30 4.96
N PHE A 22 4.42 4.38 3.65
CA PHE A 22 5.16 3.49 2.75
C PHE A 22 6.67 3.65 2.91
N TYR A 23 7.15 4.87 2.99
CA TYR A 23 8.59 5.17 3.14
C TYR A 23 9.15 4.57 4.43
N HIS A 24 8.40 4.64 5.53
CA HIS A 24 8.85 4.21 6.85
C HIS A 24 8.44 2.79 7.22
N GLN A 25 7.85 2.02 6.28
CA GLN A 25 7.27 0.70 6.60
C GLN A 25 8.26 -0.30 7.18
N TYR A 26 9.55 -0.15 6.91
CA TYR A 26 10.59 -1.08 7.37
C TYR A 26 11.48 -0.50 8.47
N ASP A 27 11.13 0.65 9.06
CA ASP A 27 12.00 1.32 10.04
C ASP A 27 12.33 0.42 11.22
N GLU A 28 11.34 -0.22 11.82
CA GLU A 28 11.56 -1.10 12.97
C GLU A 28 12.37 -2.33 12.59
N LEU A 29 12.08 -2.93 11.45
CA LEU A 29 12.83 -4.06 10.95
C LEU A 29 14.28 -3.67 10.67
N ASN A 30 14.49 -2.49 10.09
CA ASN A 30 15.84 -2.00 9.79
C ASN A 30 16.66 -1.76 11.06
N LYS A 31 16.05 -1.27 12.14
CA LYS A 31 16.72 -1.15 13.43
C LYS A 31 17.21 -2.51 13.93
N HIS A 32 16.36 -3.52 13.83
CA HIS A 32 16.70 -4.88 14.23
C HIS A 32 17.83 -5.46 13.36
N ILE A 33 17.73 -5.30 12.04
CA ILE A 33 18.74 -5.76 11.08
C ILE A 33 20.10 -5.09 11.37
N ALA A 34 20.12 -3.77 11.59
CA ALA A 34 21.34 -3.04 11.86
C ALA A 34 22.03 -3.51 13.13
N ARG A 35 21.28 -3.85 14.19
CA ARG A 35 21.82 -4.38 15.45
C ARG A 35 22.50 -5.71 15.27
N ASN A 36 22.06 -6.51 14.29
CA ASN A 36 22.58 -7.84 14.02
C ASN A 36 23.61 -7.86 12.88
N GLY A 37 24.04 -6.69 12.40
CA GLY A 37 25.06 -6.56 11.36
C GLY A 37 24.61 -6.93 9.95
N GLY A 38 23.30 -6.97 9.72
CA GLY A 38 22.74 -7.25 8.39
C GLY A 38 22.66 -6.02 7.50
N VAL A 39 22.22 -6.24 6.25
CA VAL A 39 22.02 -5.17 5.27
C VAL A 39 20.58 -4.66 5.37
N ILE A 40 20.41 -3.37 5.67
CA ILE A 40 19.07 -2.78 5.82
C ILE A 40 18.33 -2.70 4.48
N ILE A 41 17.00 -2.67 4.56
CA ILE A 41 16.13 -2.44 3.41
C ILE A 41 16.09 -0.93 3.18
N LYS A 42 16.52 -0.49 1.99
CA LYS A 42 16.58 0.93 1.66
C LYS A 42 15.17 1.53 1.60
N PRO A 43 14.87 2.59 2.36
CA PRO A 43 13.57 3.26 2.27
C PRO A 43 13.36 3.87 0.89
N ARG A 44 12.12 3.85 0.41
CA ARG A 44 11.75 4.49 -0.84
C ARG A 44 10.29 4.93 -0.80
N PHE A 45 9.95 5.91 -1.62
CA PHE A 45 8.57 6.29 -1.84
C PHE A 45 7.92 5.36 -2.89
N PRO A 46 6.60 5.18 -2.86
CA PRO A 46 5.93 4.35 -3.84
C PRO A 46 5.98 4.99 -5.23
N ASP A 47 5.99 4.15 -6.26
CA ASP A 47 5.92 4.62 -7.64
C ASP A 47 4.55 5.23 -7.91
N VAL A 48 4.52 6.33 -8.67
CA VAL A 48 3.30 7.05 -9.01
C VAL A 48 3.25 7.19 -10.54
N ASP A 49 2.11 6.85 -11.15
CA ASP A 49 1.94 7.00 -12.58
C ASP A 49 1.65 8.46 -12.97
N SER A 50 1.47 8.73 -14.28
CA SER A 50 1.24 10.08 -14.79
C SER A 50 -0.07 10.70 -14.27
N ASP A 51 -1.02 9.88 -13.85
CA ASP A 51 -2.31 10.34 -13.31
C ASP A 51 -2.30 10.48 -11.79
N GLY A 52 -1.17 10.17 -11.15
CA GLY A 52 -1.02 10.29 -9.70
C GLY A 52 -1.41 9.04 -8.92
N TYR A 53 -1.59 7.90 -9.58
CA TYR A 53 -1.99 6.65 -8.94
C TYR A 53 -0.80 5.74 -8.69
N SER A 54 -0.87 5.01 -7.57
CA SER A 54 0.06 3.94 -7.23
C SER A 54 -0.63 2.59 -7.34
N LYS A 55 0.11 1.58 -7.80
CA LYS A 55 -0.41 0.22 -7.96
C LYS A 55 0.09 -0.68 -6.85
N PHE A 56 -0.80 -1.51 -6.33
CA PHE A 56 -0.48 -2.52 -5.31
C PHE A 56 -1.25 -3.79 -5.62
N GLN A 57 -0.74 -4.94 -5.15
CA GLN A 57 -1.60 -6.09 -4.95
C GLN A 57 -2.46 -5.81 -3.72
N LEU A 58 -3.73 -6.23 -3.75
CA LEU A 58 -4.67 -5.90 -2.67
C LEU A 58 -4.17 -6.35 -1.30
N TRP A 59 -3.63 -7.57 -1.18
CA TRP A 59 -3.15 -8.07 0.10
C TRP A 59 -1.98 -7.24 0.64
N ASP A 60 -1.11 -6.77 -0.26
CA ASP A 60 0.05 -5.95 0.13
C ASP A 60 -0.41 -4.56 0.59
N PHE A 61 -1.38 -3.97 -0.11
CA PHE A 61 -1.98 -2.71 0.31
C PHE A 61 -2.60 -2.82 1.70
N MET A 62 -3.34 -3.89 1.95
CA MET A 62 -3.95 -4.14 3.26
C MET A 62 -2.90 -4.36 4.34
N HIS A 63 -1.80 -5.04 4.00
CA HIS A 63 -0.70 -5.29 4.93
C HIS A 63 -0.01 -3.98 5.36
N VAL A 64 0.26 -3.09 4.41
CA VAL A 64 0.95 -1.83 4.68
C VAL A 64 0.04 -0.81 5.38
N TYR A 65 -1.21 -0.70 4.94
CA TYR A 65 -2.10 0.39 5.33
C TYR A 65 -3.28 -0.01 6.21
N GLY A 66 -3.55 -1.30 6.37
CA GLY A 66 -4.77 -1.74 7.06
C GLY A 66 -4.97 -1.13 8.44
N GLU A 67 -3.93 -1.06 9.25
CA GLU A 67 -4.02 -0.51 10.61
C GLU A 67 -4.19 1.02 10.64
N TYR A 68 -3.91 1.70 9.52
CA TYR A 68 -4.03 3.15 9.41
C TYR A 68 -5.36 3.61 8.82
N MET A 69 -6.18 2.68 8.31
CA MET A 69 -7.46 3.00 7.68
C MET A 69 -8.60 2.89 8.67
N ARG A 70 -8.70 3.85 9.57
CA ARG A 70 -9.72 3.87 10.62
C ARG A 70 -10.34 5.25 10.76
N LEU A 71 -11.52 5.32 11.37
CA LEU A 71 -12.21 6.58 11.62
C LEU A 71 -11.33 7.52 12.45
N ALA A 72 -11.40 8.80 12.14
CA ALA A 72 -10.67 9.88 12.81
C ALA A 72 -9.15 9.84 12.61
N ALA A 73 -8.63 8.91 11.81
CA ALA A 73 -7.22 8.94 11.40
C ALA A 73 -7.08 9.77 10.11
N PRO A 74 -5.89 10.35 9.83
CA PRO A 74 -5.67 10.96 8.52
C PRO A 74 -5.84 9.94 7.40
N ASN A 75 -6.37 10.37 6.26
CA ASN A 75 -6.58 9.49 5.12
C ASN A 75 -5.25 9.10 4.47
N VAL A 76 -5.10 7.82 4.15
CA VAL A 76 -3.92 7.33 3.40
C VAL A 76 -4.13 7.42 1.89
N ILE A 77 -5.39 7.44 1.43
CA ILE A 77 -5.74 7.62 0.02
C ILE A 77 -6.76 8.74 -0.12
N GLU A 78 -6.74 9.42 -1.29
CA GLU A 78 -7.70 10.48 -1.59
C GLU A 78 -7.86 10.61 -3.11
N PRO A 79 -9.09 10.49 -3.66
CA PRO A 79 -10.32 10.17 -2.93
C PRO A 79 -10.27 8.76 -2.31
N LEU A 80 -11.24 8.45 -1.45
CA LEU A 80 -11.32 7.15 -0.76
C LEU A 80 -11.85 6.06 -1.71
N ASN A 81 -11.23 5.98 -2.88
CA ASN A 81 -11.62 5.02 -3.92
C ASN A 81 -10.45 4.11 -4.26
N ILE A 82 -10.77 2.84 -4.41
CA ILE A 82 -9.85 1.82 -4.88
C ILE A 82 -10.33 1.35 -6.26
N TYR A 83 -9.49 1.47 -7.28
CA TYR A 83 -9.83 1.09 -8.64
C TYR A 83 -9.27 -0.29 -8.95
N ILE A 84 -10.12 -1.17 -9.47
CA ILE A 84 -9.80 -2.56 -9.78
C ILE A 84 -10.24 -2.83 -11.22
N ASN A 85 -9.38 -3.50 -12.00
CA ASN A 85 -9.80 -3.95 -13.34
C ASN A 85 -10.81 -5.08 -13.22
N ASP A 86 -11.85 -5.08 -14.08
CA ASP A 86 -12.86 -6.15 -14.12
C ASP A 86 -12.22 -7.51 -14.36
N GLU A 87 -11.12 -7.54 -15.11
CA GLU A 87 -10.37 -8.77 -15.41
C GLU A 87 -9.81 -9.44 -14.15
N ASP A 88 -9.59 -8.67 -13.08
CA ASP A 88 -9.04 -9.17 -11.82
C ASP A 88 -10.12 -9.66 -10.86
N LEU A 89 -11.40 -9.61 -11.28
CA LEU A 89 -12.53 -10.10 -10.51
C LEU A 89 -12.96 -11.46 -11.04
N ASP A 90 -12.98 -12.46 -10.16
CA ASP A 90 -13.39 -13.81 -10.52
C ASP A 90 -14.92 -13.96 -10.44
N ASP A 91 -15.51 -14.77 -11.32
CA ASP A 91 -16.92 -15.13 -11.21
C ASP A 91 -17.09 -16.18 -10.10
N GLU A 92 -18.16 -16.03 -9.34
CA GLU A 92 -18.53 -17.01 -8.31
C GLU A 92 -19.12 -18.29 -8.92
#